data_30d8a62c7718aa3f285a699966dfc96b
#
_entry.id   30d8a62c7718aa3f285a699966dfc96b
#
_cell.length_a   1.000
_cell.length_b   1.000
_cell.length_c   1.000
_cell.angle_alpha   90.00
_cell.angle_beta   90.00
_cell.angle_gamma   90.00
#
_symmetry.space_group_name_H-M   'P 1'
#
loop_
_entity.id
_entity.type
_entity.pdbx_description
1 polymer ?
#
loop_
_entity_poly.entity_id
_entity_poly.type
_entity_poly.pdbx_seq_one_letter_code
_entity_poly.pdbx_strand_id
1 'polypeptide(L)'
;MKLILDFDGHLLNPSNMLEALSKAGKNTTISISNAQALNIDTLLKATTTAENTKNLSTTFNGAELTANNLQEVINLAGSLTRVSTIAAQAININTLLSAISTAGNSKSFSAEFNGAQLSSDNLLRAVNAAGTNTSISVNTAQATNITALLQTIHAAGNTKTFSAEFNGAQLTSNNIQQALDAAGTRTSISVNTAQAVNISTLLALINSAKDTKKFSADFNGAQLTADNLQQAISAAAAGTSISVNTAQAANISILLQVINIAGNTKKFSANFNGAQLTSNNIQQALRAAGSNTSISMNSAQSANQSTLLELLDIASSSKQFQANYNGGMSNPSNLQQIVSRAGASATVFISDAQGLPIANILTLISSAG
;
A
#
# COMPACT_ATOMS: atom_id res chain seq x y z
N MET A 1 -11.63 -3.80 14.14
CA MET A 1 -11.06 -4.51 12.98
C MET A 1 -11.35 -3.70 11.72
N LYS A 2 -10.49 -3.84 10.69
CA LYS A 2 -10.75 -3.29 9.35
C LYS A 2 -10.89 -4.45 8.36
N LEU A 3 -11.97 -4.46 7.57
CA LEU A 3 -12.20 -5.41 6.48
C LEU A 3 -12.03 -4.70 5.13
N ILE A 4 -11.26 -5.26 4.22
CA ILE A 4 -11.11 -4.76 2.86
C ILE A 4 -11.46 -5.89 1.90
N LEU A 5 -12.45 -5.66 1.04
CA LEU A 5 -12.88 -6.58 -0.01
C LEU A 5 -12.53 -5.96 -1.36
N ASP A 6 -11.60 -6.58 -2.07
CA ASP A 6 -11.16 -6.13 -3.39
C ASP A 6 -11.77 -7.00 -4.49
N PHE A 7 -12.47 -6.36 -5.41
CA PHE A 7 -13.12 -6.94 -6.58
C PHE A 7 -12.33 -6.58 -7.84
N ASP A 8 -12.02 -7.55 -8.65
CA ASP A 8 -11.42 -7.30 -9.97
C ASP A 8 -12.49 -6.90 -10.98
N GLY A 9 -12.36 -5.72 -11.57
CA GLY A 9 -13.30 -5.19 -12.56
C GLY A 9 -13.51 -6.06 -13.79
N HIS A 10 -12.53 -6.88 -14.18
CA HIS A 10 -12.68 -7.82 -15.31
C HIS A 10 -13.55 -9.04 -14.95
N LEU A 11 -13.63 -9.43 -13.68
CA LEU A 11 -14.19 -10.70 -13.25
C LEU A 11 -15.44 -10.54 -12.38
N LEU A 12 -15.68 -9.36 -11.81
CA LEU A 12 -16.75 -9.17 -10.84
C LEU A 12 -18.15 -9.21 -11.46
N ASN A 13 -19.11 -9.68 -10.67
CA ASN A 13 -20.53 -9.46 -10.94
C ASN A 13 -20.94 -8.09 -10.39
N PRO A 14 -21.39 -7.13 -11.22
CA PRO A 14 -21.74 -5.77 -10.78
C PRO A 14 -22.80 -5.74 -9.68
N SER A 15 -23.82 -6.60 -9.74
CA SER A 15 -24.90 -6.64 -8.75
C SER A 15 -24.39 -7.05 -7.37
N ASN A 16 -23.52 -8.07 -7.31
CA ASN A 16 -22.95 -8.54 -6.05
C ASN A 16 -22.04 -7.48 -5.40
N MET A 17 -21.22 -6.81 -6.19
CA MET A 17 -20.37 -5.72 -5.70
C MET A 17 -21.19 -4.56 -5.18
N LEU A 18 -22.22 -4.13 -5.90
CA LEU A 18 -23.10 -3.04 -5.47
C LEU A 18 -23.90 -3.42 -4.20
N GLU A 19 -24.33 -4.66 -4.07
CA GLU A 19 -24.97 -5.16 -2.86
C GLU A 19 -24.00 -5.15 -1.68
N ALA A 20 -22.78 -5.67 -1.84
CA ALA A 20 -21.73 -5.60 -0.84
C ALA A 20 -21.46 -4.15 -0.39
N LEU A 21 -21.33 -3.20 -1.34
CA LEU A 21 -21.10 -1.80 -1.04
C LEU A 21 -22.28 -1.19 -0.27
N SER A 22 -23.53 -1.50 -0.65
CA SER A 22 -24.71 -1.00 0.03
C SER A 22 -24.78 -1.40 1.50
N LYS A 23 -24.27 -2.59 1.83
CA LYS A 23 -24.21 -3.17 3.18
C LYS A 23 -22.95 -2.83 3.96
N ALA A 24 -21.92 -2.31 3.28
CA ALA A 24 -20.65 -1.97 3.93
C ALA A 24 -20.83 -0.96 5.06
N GLY A 25 -20.29 -1.29 6.25
CA GLY A 25 -20.22 -0.41 7.42
C GLY A 25 -18.93 0.43 7.43
N LYS A 26 -18.76 1.23 8.47
CA LYS A 26 -17.59 2.13 8.63
C LYS A 26 -16.23 1.40 8.66
N ASN A 27 -16.24 0.15 9.08
CA ASN A 27 -15.04 -0.68 9.20
C ASN A 27 -14.73 -1.48 7.91
N THR A 28 -15.63 -1.42 6.91
CA THR A 28 -15.48 -2.14 5.64
C THR A 28 -15.13 -1.16 4.53
N THR A 29 -14.11 -1.52 3.74
CA THR A 29 -13.78 -0.83 2.48
C THR A 29 -14.10 -1.78 1.33
N ILE A 30 -14.86 -1.33 0.36
CA ILE A 30 -14.99 -2.00 -0.93
C ILE A 30 -13.95 -1.40 -1.87
N SER A 31 -13.13 -2.25 -2.47
CA SER A 31 -12.10 -1.86 -3.44
C SER A 31 -12.45 -2.47 -4.80
N ILE A 32 -12.19 -1.74 -5.86
CA ILE A 32 -12.35 -2.20 -7.23
C ILE A 32 -11.01 -1.99 -7.93
N SER A 33 -10.28 -3.06 -8.18
CA SER A 33 -9.12 -3.06 -9.06
C SER A 33 -9.56 -3.20 -10.52
N ASN A 34 -8.73 -2.78 -11.47
CA ASN A 34 -9.06 -2.78 -12.90
C ASN A 34 -10.43 -2.12 -13.22
N ALA A 35 -10.73 -1.01 -12.56
CA ALA A 35 -12.03 -0.34 -12.65
C ALA A 35 -12.41 0.05 -14.09
N GLN A 36 -11.43 0.27 -14.98
CA GLN A 36 -11.64 0.57 -16.40
C GLN A 36 -12.38 -0.54 -17.17
N ALA A 37 -12.35 -1.77 -16.68
CA ALA A 37 -13.04 -2.90 -17.30
C ALA A 37 -14.56 -2.90 -17.05
N LEU A 38 -15.01 -2.14 -16.06
CA LEU A 38 -16.43 -2.02 -15.76
C LEU A 38 -17.12 -1.03 -16.69
N ASN A 39 -18.40 -1.31 -16.93
CA ASN A 39 -19.28 -0.31 -17.55
C ASN A 39 -19.33 0.94 -16.66
N ILE A 40 -19.26 2.12 -17.29
CA ILE A 40 -19.28 3.40 -16.59
C ILE A 40 -20.50 3.56 -15.68
N ASP A 41 -21.69 3.15 -16.12
CA ASP A 41 -22.93 3.24 -15.31
C ASP A 41 -22.80 2.48 -13.97
N THR A 42 -22.10 1.33 -13.99
CA THR A 42 -21.82 0.55 -12.78
C THR A 42 -20.88 1.30 -11.83
N LEU A 43 -19.82 1.91 -12.37
CA LEU A 43 -18.87 2.71 -11.59
C LEU A 43 -19.54 3.94 -10.99
N LEU A 44 -20.33 4.65 -11.78
CA LEU A 44 -21.07 5.83 -11.29
C LEU A 44 -22.10 5.44 -10.22
N LYS A 45 -22.81 4.33 -10.39
CA LYS A 45 -23.72 3.79 -9.38
C LYS A 45 -22.98 3.39 -8.09
N ALA A 46 -21.82 2.75 -8.20
CA ALA A 46 -21.00 2.43 -7.03
C ALA A 46 -20.55 3.71 -6.31
N THR A 47 -20.03 4.68 -7.06
CA THR A 47 -19.55 5.96 -6.51
C THR A 47 -20.68 6.74 -5.83
N THR A 48 -21.87 6.79 -6.45
CA THR A 48 -23.06 7.42 -5.87
C THR A 48 -23.55 6.67 -4.63
N THR A 49 -23.54 5.32 -4.65
CA THR A 49 -23.91 4.51 -3.46
C THR A 49 -22.95 4.75 -2.30
N ALA A 50 -21.66 4.96 -2.59
CA ALA A 50 -20.67 5.25 -1.55
C ALA A 50 -20.86 6.64 -0.94
N GLU A 51 -21.08 7.66 -1.79
CA GLU A 51 -21.17 9.07 -1.40
C GLU A 51 -20.12 9.44 -0.32
N ASN A 52 -20.60 9.98 0.82
CA ASN A 52 -19.78 10.33 1.99
C ASN A 52 -19.97 9.36 3.16
N THR A 53 -20.63 8.22 2.95
CA THR A 53 -20.99 7.29 4.01
C THR A 53 -20.26 5.95 3.97
N LYS A 54 -19.76 5.57 2.81
CA LYS A 54 -19.09 4.27 2.57
C LYS A 54 -17.67 4.46 2.10
N ASN A 55 -16.76 3.58 2.54
CA ASN A 55 -15.40 3.57 2.04
C ASN A 55 -15.35 2.82 0.70
N LEU A 56 -15.11 3.55 -0.38
CA LEU A 56 -14.90 3.01 -1.72
C LEU A 56 -13.48 3.35 -2.20
N SER A 57 -12.82 2.38 -2.82
CA SER A 57 -11.55 2.59 -3.52
C SER A 57 -11.68 2.08 -4.94
N THR A 58 -11.28 2.88 -5.94
CA THR A 58 -11.28 2.46 -7.34
C THR A 58 -9.89 2.67 -7.93
N THR A 59 -9.34 1.64 -8.55
CA THR A 59 -8.02 1.69 -9.19
C THR A 59 -8.15 1.39 -10.68
N PHE A 60 -7.73 2.34 -11.49
CA PHE A 60 -7.72 2.25 -12.95
C PHE A 60 -6.33 1.90 -13.48
N ASN A 61 -6.25 1.07 -14.49
CA ASN A 61 -5.03 0.85 -15.25
C ASN A 61 -4.97 1.86 -16.41
N GLY A 62 -4.01 2.78 -16.35
CA GLY A 62 -3.88 3.85 -17.35
C GLY A 62 -3.59 3.35 -18.77
N ALA A 63 -3.02 2.14 -18.92
CA ALA A 63 -2.76 1.55 -20.23
C ALA A 63 -4.05 1.08 -20.95
N GLU A 64 -5.13 0.87 -20.22
CA GLU A 64 -6.41 0.36 -20.72
C GLU A 64 -7.55 1.39 -20.58
N LEU A 65 -7.24 2.57 -20.04
CA LEU A 65 -8.24 3.57 -19.67
C LEU A 65 -8.81 4.29 -20.88
N THR A 66 -10.13 4.35 -20.97
CA THR A 66 -10.84 5.31 -21.83
C THR A 66 -11.04 6.62 -21.07
N ALA A 67 -10.76 7.74 -21.73
CA ALA A 67 -10.52 9.05 -21.10
C ALA A 67 -11.64 9.58 -20.16
N ASN A 68 -12.91 9.27 -20.45
CA ASN A 68 -14.05 9.90 -19.75
C ASN A 68 -14.37 9.24 -18.41
N ASN A 69 -14.18 7.92 -18.29
CA ASN A 69 -14.61 7.17 -17.11
C ASN A 69 -13.91 7.64 -15.82
N LEU A 70 -12.61 7.91 -15.90
CA LEU A 70 -11.84 8.39 -14.74
C LEU A 70 -12.37 9.72 -14.22
N GLN A 71 -12.59 10.68 -15.12
CA GLN A 71 -13.04 12.02 -14.75
C GLN A 71 -14.46 12.01 -14.17
N GLU A 72 -15.37 11.22 -14.73
CA GLU A 72 -16.74 11.10 -14.24
C GLU A 72 -16.78 10.49 -12.83
N VAL A 73 -16.00 9.43 -12.58
CA VAL A 73 -15.90 8.84 -11.24
C VAL A 73 -15.32 9.84 -10.23
N ILE A 74 -14.27 10.61 -10.60
CA ILE A 74 -13.71 11.64 -9.73
C ILE A 74 -14.76 12.74 -9.45
N ASN A 75 -15.53 13.15 -10.44
CA ASN A 75 -16.57 14.16 -10.26
C ASN A 75 -17.60 13.77 -9.19
N LEU A 76 -18.00 12.50 -9.17
CA LEU A 76 -18.98 11.96 -8.20
C LEU A 76 -18.35 11.51 -6.88
N ALA A 77 -17.02 11.36 -6.81
CA ALA A 77 -16.34 10.86 -5.62
C ALA A 77 -16.64 11.71 -4.40
N GLY A 78 -17.12 11.07 -3.32
CA GLY A 78 -17.32 11.66 -2.02
C GLY A 78 -16.04 11.68 -1.18
N SER A 79 -16.12 12.18 0.04
CA SER A 79 -14.95 12.33 0.95
C SER A 79 -14.30 10.99 1.36
N LEU A 80 -15.06 9.90 1.35
CA LEU A 80 -14.59 8.55 1.68
C LEU A 80 -14.26 7.70 0.44
N THR A 81 -14.43 8.26 -0.76
CA THR A 81 -14.05 7.60 -2.01
C THR A 81 -12.62 7.97 -2.39
N ARG A 82 -11.81 6.95 -2.67
CA ARG A 82 -10.45 7.10 -3.19
C ARG A 82 -10.41 6.63 -4.63
N VAL A 83 -9.88 7.46 -5.51
CA VAL A 83 -9.69 7.14 -6.93
C VAL A 83 -8.19 7.11 -7.21
N SER A 84 -7.73 6.07 -7.86
CA SER A 84 -6.32 5.92 -8.22
C SER A 84 -6.13 5.45 -9.65
N THR A 85 -4.99 5.78 -10.22
CA THR A 85 -4.54 5.21 -11.50
C THR A 85 -3.11 4.73 -11.38
N ILE A 86 -2.87 3.50 -11.83
CA ILE A 86 -1.53 2.95 -12.07
C ILE A 86 -1.19 3.10 -13.54
N ALA A 87 0.09 2.99 -13.89
CA ALA A 87 0.58 3.20 -15.26
C ALA A 87 0.13 4.55 -15.85
N ALA A 88 0.14 5.61 -15.04
CA ALA A 88 -0.33 6.95 -15.40
C ALA A 88 0.40 7.55 -16.63
N GLN A 89 1.62 7.10 -16.93
CA GLN A 89 2.38 7.50 -18.13
C GLN A 89 1.71 7.07 -19.44
N ALA A 90 0.85 6.06 -19.41
CA ALA A 90 0.12 5.59 -20.60
C ALA A 90 -1.15 6.41 -20.89
N ILE A 91 -1.61 7.20 -19.93
CA ILE A 91 -2.77 8.08 -20.09
C ILE A 91 -2.35 9.32 -20.92
N ASN A 92 -3.22 9.77 -21.80
CA ASN A 92 -3.02 11.07 -22.44
C ASN A 92 -2.85 12.14 -21.35
N ILE A 93 -1.79 12.93 -21.43
CA ILE A 93 -1.44 13.86 -20.36
C ILE A 93 -2.55 14.90 -20.11
N ASN A 94 -3.25 15.37 -21.13
CA ASN A 94 -4.33 16.35 -20.95
C ASN A 94 -5.52 15.74 -20.21
N THR A 95 -5.82 14.46 -20.46
CA THR A 95 -6.83 13.69 -19.69
C THR A 95 -6.42 13.55 -18.22
N LEU A 96 -5.16 13.20 -17.97
CA LEU A 96 -4.66 13.09 -16.60
C LEU A 96 -4.69 14.43 -15.87
N LEU A 97 -4.26 15.52 -16.52
CA LEU A 97 -4.31 16.87 -15.94
C LEU A 97 -5.76 17.32 -15.65
N SER A 98 -6.70 16.97 -16.53
CA SER A 98 -8.13 17.22 -16.29
C SER A 98 -8.63 16.46 -15.06
N ALA A 99 -8.26 15.19 -14.92
CA ALA A 99 -8.61 14.37 -13.76
C ALA A 99 -8.03 14.97 -12.44
N ILE A 100 -6.76 15.36 -12.46
CA ILE A 100 -6.08 16.02 -11.33
C ILE A 100 -6.77 17.34 -10.96
N SER A 101 -7.08 18.16 -11.96
CA SER A 101 -7.78 19.44 -11.76
C SER A 101 -9.18 19.23 -11.18
N THR A 102 -9.90 18.22 -11.65
CA THR A 102 -11.23 17.84 -11.14
C THR A 102 -11.16 17.37 -9.67
N ALA A 103 -10.14 16.62 -9.31
CA ALA A 103 -9.92 16.21 -7.92
C ALA A 103 -9.65 17.43 -7.01
N GLY A 104 -8.86 18.37 -7.50
CA GLY A 104 -8.53 19.61 -6.80
C GLY A 104 -7.99 19.36 -5.39
N ASN A 105 -8.51 20.11 -4.41
CA ASN A 105 -8.16 19.97 -2.99
C ASN A 105 -9.18 19.19 -2.18
N SER A 106 -10.30 18.80 -2.78
CA SER A 106 -11.43 18.21 -2.05
C SER A 106 -11.55 16.70 -2.19
N LYS A 107 -11.05 16.13 -3.27
CA LYS A 107 -11.22 14.71 -3.59
C LYS A 107 -9.90 13.96 -3.50
N SER A 108 -9.94 12.71 -3.04
CA SER A 108 -8.75 11.87 -2.93
C SER A 108 -8.44 11.22 -4.28
N PHE A 109 -7.35 11.64 -4.90
CA PHE A 109 -6.86 11.08 -6.16
C PHE A 109 -5.38 10.72 -6.05
N SER A 110 -4.98 9.61 -6.69
CA SER A 110 -3.57 9.27 -6.83
C SER A 110 -3.23 8.79 -8.24
N ALA A 111 -2.03 9.17 -8.71
CA ALA A 111 -1.51 8.72 -9.99
C ALA A 111 -0.09 8.19 -9.82
N GLU A 112 0.11 6.93 -10.24
CA GLU A 112 1.40 6.25 -10.19
C GLU A 112 1.99 6.11 -11.59
N PHE A 113 3.22 6.60 -11.75
CA PHE A 113 4.00 6.55 -12.98
C PHE A 113 5.09 5.48 -12.89
N ASN A 114 5.39 4.85 -14.02
CA ASN A 114 6.58 4.01 -14.17
C ASN A 114 7.73 4.85 -14.74
N GLY A 115 8.80 5.02 -13.94
CA GLY A 115 9.95 5.84 -14.32
C GLY A 115 10.70 5.36 -15.57
N ALA A 116 10.67 4.06 -15.87
CA ALA A 116 11.31 3.50 -17.06
C ALA A 116 10.59 3.85 -18.38
N GLN A 117 9.31 4.23 -18.30
CA GLN A 117 8.47 4.53 -19.46
C GLN A 117 8.01 5.99 -19.49
N LEU A 118 8.52 6.78 -18.57
CA LEU A 118 8.03 8.13 -18.31
C LEU A 118 8.69 9.17 -19.20
N SER A 119 7.86 10.05 -19.81
CA SER A 119 8.31 11.35 -20.24
C SER A 119 8.43 12.27 -19.02
N SER A 120 9.62 12.76 -18.75
CA SER A 120 9.94 13.59 -17.58
C SER A 120 9.09 14.85 -17.45
N ASP A 121 8.68 15.44 -18.59
CA ASP A 121 7.81 16.61 -18.62
C ASP A 121 6.40 16.32 -18.10
N ASN A 122 5.86 15.13 -18.39
CA ASN A 122 4.52 14.73 -17.93
C ASN A 122 4.45 14.59 -16.42
N LEU A 123 5.48 14.05 -15.79
CA LEU A 123 5.54 13.93 -14.32
C LEU A 123 5.54 15.32 -13.65
N LEU A 124 6.37 16.22 -14.14
CA LEU A 124 6.45 17.59 -13.62
C LEU A 124 5.10 18.33 -13.78
N ARG A 125 4.46 18.19 -14.94
CA ARG A 125 3.13 18.78 -15.20
C ARG A 125 2.07 18.23 -14.25
N ALA A 126 2.06 16.92 -14.01
CA ALA A 126 1.12 16.26 -13.07
C ALA A 126 1.33 16.78 -11.63
N VAL A 127 2.59 16.88 -11.17
CA VAL A 127 2.89 17.42 -9.83
C VAL A 127 2.52 18.90 -9.73
N ASN A 128 2.78 19.70 -10.75
CA ASN A 128 2.39 21.12 -10.74
C ASN A 128 0.87 21.30 -10.64
N ALA A 129 0.08 20.44 -11.29
CA ALA A 129 -1.38 20.48 -11.25
C ALA A 129 -1.96 19.89 -9.95
N ALA A 130 -1.21 19.07 -9.22
CA ALA A 130 -1.69 18.34 -8.04
C ALA A 130 -2.17 19.28 -6.92
N GLY A 131 -3.37 19.00 -6.39
CA GLY A 131 -3.91 19.61 -5.18
C GLY A 131 -3.43 18.94 -3.89
N THR A 132 -3.90 19.40 -2.75
CA THR A 132 -3.47 18.91 -1.42
C THR A 132 -3.87 17.46 -1.15
N ASN A 133 -4.97 16.99 -1.74
CA ASN A 133 -5.48 15.63 -1.62
C ASN A 133 -5.11 14.73 -2.82
N THR A 134 -4.27 15.25 -3.72
CA THR A 134 -3.71 14.47 -4.84
C THR A 134 -2.33 13.96 -4.48
N SER A 135 -2.08 12.67 -4.70
CA SER A 135 -0.77 12.04 -4.52
C SER A 135 -0.22 11.61 -5.88
N ILE A 136 0.99 12.03 -6.19
CA ILE A 136 1.70 11.61 -7.39
C ILE A 136 2.88 10.74 -6.97
N SER A 137 3.06 9.61 -7.62
CA SER A 137 4.16 8.70 -7.34
C SER A 137 4.89 8.25 -8.61
N VAL A 138 6.17 7.94 -8.48
CA VAL A 138 6.94 7.28 -9.51
C VAL A 138 7.65 6.06 -8.92
N ASN A 139 7.38 4.89 -9.49
CA ASN A 139 8.17 3.69 -9.22
C ASN A 139 9.35 3.60 -10.20
N THR A 140 10.33 2.75 -9.92
CA THR A 140 11.55 2.67 -10.76
C THR A 140 12.18 4.04 -11.04
N ALA A 141 12.21 4.90 -10.02
CA ALA A 141 12.67 6.29 -10.13
C ALA A 141 14.13 6.42 -10.62
N GLN A 142 14.96 5.39 -10.42
CA GLN A 142 16.34 5.34 -10.94
C GLN A 142 16.41 5.37 -12.47
N ALA A 143 15.34 4.97 -13.16
CA ALA A 143 15.27 5.02 -14.63
C ALA A 143 14.86 6.41 -15.17
N THR A 144 14.36 7.28 -14.30
CA THR A 144 14.02 8.67 -14.65
C THR A 144 15.28 9.54 -14.72
N ASN A 145 15.31 10.48 -15.65
CA ASN A 145 16.39 11.48 -15.67
C ASN A 145 16.46 12.22 -14.33
N ILE A 146 17.62 12.20 -13.67
CA ILE A 146 17.75 12.76 -12.31
C ILE A 146 17.42 14.26 -12.25
N THR A 147 17.81 15.04 -13.26
CA THR A 147 17.51 16.50 -13.29
C THR A 147 16.01 16.73 -13.30
N ALA A 148 15.26 15.98 -14.10
CA ALA A 148 13.80 16.08 -14.16
C ALA A 148 13.13 15.59 -12.88
N LEU A 149 13.65 14.53 -12.26
CA LEU A 149 13.17 14.06 -10.96
C LEU A 149 13.38 15.12 -9.87
N LEU A 150 14.55 15.75 -9.81
CA LEU A 150 14.84 16.83 -8.87
C LEU A 150 13.94 18.05 -9.09
N GLN A 151 13.70 18.45 -10.34
CA GLN A 151 12.73 19.50 -10.66
C GLN A 151 11.33 19.17 -10.16
N THR A 152 10.91 17.92 -10.32
CA THR A 152 9.61 17.43 -9.83
C THR A 152 9.53 17.47 -8.31
N ILE A 153 10.57 17.02 -7.61
CA ILE A 153 10.66 17.06 -6.14
C ILE A 153 10.60 18.51 -5.64
N HIS A 154 11.33 19.42 -6.26
CA HIS A 154 11.27 20.85 -5.91
C HIS A 154 9.89 21.46 -6.17
N ALA A 155 9.22 21.09 -7.28
CA ALA A 155 7.85 21.52 -7.55
C ALA A 155 6.83 20.99 -6.54
N ALA A 156 7.03 19.79 -6.00
CA ALA A 156 6.20 19.27 -4.92
C ALA A 156 6.39 20.07 -3.62
N GLY A 157 7.63 20.41 -3.29
CA GLY A 157 7.98 21.20 -2.12
C GLY A 157 7.40 20.61 -0.83
N ASN A 158 6.83 21.46 0.04
CA ASN A 158 6.19 21.05 1.30
C ASN A 158 4.65 20.99 1.20
N THR A 159 4.07 21.29 0.06
CA THR A 159 2.61 21.46 -0.09
C THR A 159 1.94 20.28 -0.81
N LYS A 160 2.66 19.60 -1.69
CA LYS A 160 2.12 18.52 -2.52
C LYS A 160 2.67 17.17 -2.09
N THR A 161 1.84 16.14 -2.19
CA THR A 161 2.23 14.77 -1.86
C THR A 161 2.89 14.13 -3.07
N PHE A 162 4.17 13.80 -2.94
CA PHE A 162 4.96 13.11 -3.97
C PHE A 162 5.72 11.93 -3.37
N SER A 163 5.88 10.86 -4.14
CA SER A 163 6.76 9.76 -3.75
C SER A 163 7.59 9.23 -4.91
N ALA A 164 8.83 8.87 -4.63
CA ALA A 164 9.73 8.25 -5.59
C ALA A 164 10.32 6.98 -4.99
N GLU A 165 10.11 5.86 -5.69
CA GLU A 165 10.62 4.55 -5.30
C GLU A 165 11.76 4.13 -6.22
N PHE A 166 12.89 3.80 -5.61
CA PHE A 166 14.11 3.34 -6.27
C PHE A 166 14.31 1.83 -6.08
N ASN A 167 14.81 1.17 -7.11
CA ASN A 167 15.25 -0.22 -6.99
C ASN A 167 16.72 -0.28 -6.56
N GLY A 168 16.98 -0.83 -5.38
CA GLY A 168 18.32 -0.89 -4.79
C GLY A 168 19.33 -1.69 -5.62
N ALA A 169 18.88 -2.69 -6.38
CA ALA A 169 19.75 -3.49 -7.24
C ALA A 169 20.25 -2.72 -8.50
N GLN A 170 19.57 -1.64 -8.86
CA GLN A 170 19.89 -0.81 -10.04
C GLN A 170 20.29 0.61 -9.67
N LEU A 171 20.49 0.86 -8.38
CA LEU A 171 20.71 2.19 -7.84
C LEU A 171 22.14 2.68 -8.07
N THR A 172 22.26 3.90 -8.59
CA THR A 172 23.48 4.70 -8.41
C THR A 172 23.33 5.53 -7.14
N SER A 173 24.22 5.36 -6.17
CA SER A 173 24.13 5.94 -4.83
C SER A 173 23.91 7.45 -4.80
N ASN A 174 24.40 8.18 -5.79
CA ASN A 174 24.31 9.64 -5.85
C ASN A 174 22.89 10.13 -6.15
N ASN A 175 22.12 9.45 -7.02
CA ASN A 175 20.80 9.91 -7.44
C ASN A 175 19.78 9.90 -6.31
N ILE A 176 19.76 8.83 -5.50
CA ILE A 176 18.83 8.75 -4.38
C ILE A 176 19.19 9.73 -3.27
N GLN A 177 20.50 9.97 -3.02
CA GLN A 177 20.94 10.98 -2.05
C GLN A 177 20.45 12.37 -2.47
N GLN A 178 20.65 12.75 -3.73
CA GLN A 178 20.16 14.04 -4.26
C GLN A 178 18.63 14.15 -4.15
N ALA A 179 17.89 13.08 -4.48
CA ALA A 179 16.43 13.07 -4.34
C ALA A 179 15.99 13.25 -2.89
N LEU A 180 16.67 12.58 -1.95
CA LEU A 180 16.37 12.69 -0.53
C LEU A 180 16.72 14.08 0.01
N ASP A 181 17.85 14.64 -0.40
CA ASP A 181 18.27 16.00 0.02
C ASP A 181 17.30 17.07 -0.48
N ALA A 182 16.76 16.91 -1.68
CA ALA A 182 15.75 17.81 -2.25
C ALA A 182 14.33 17.60 -1.67
N ALA A 183 14.07 16.47 -1.02
CA ALA A 183 12.74 16.10 -0.55
C ALA A 183 12.21 17.06 0.53
N GLY A 184 10.97 17.54 0.33
CA GLY A 184 10.21 18.30 1.32
C GLY A 184 9.46 17.38 2.30
N THR A 185 8.74 17.97 3.26
CA THR A 185 8.04 17.25 4.33
C THR A 185 6.92 16.32 3.85
N ARG A 186 6.38 16.56 2.67
CA ARG A 186 5.33 15.73 2.03
C ARG A 186 5.86 14.81 0.93
N THR A 187 7.17 14.86 0.66
CA THR A 187 7.82 13.95 -0.28
C THR A 187 8.35 12.73 0.46
N SER A 188 8.09 11.53 -0.08
CA SER A 188 8.60 10.26 0.43
C SER A 188 9.57 9.66 -0.59
N ILE A 189 10.75 9.30 -0.13
CA ILE A 189 11.75 8.57 -0.92
C ILE A 189 11.85 7.16 -0.38
N SER A 190 11.81 6.16 -1.24
CA SER A 190 11.89 4.76 -0.84
C SER A 190 12.88 3.98 -1.70
N VAL A 191 13.45 2.92 -1.11
CA VAL A 191 14.25 1.94 -1.81
C VAL A 191 13.71 0.55 -1.53
N ASN A 192 13.30 -0.16 -2.58
CA ASN A 192 13.04 -1.59 -2.51
C ASN A 192 14.33 -2.38 -2.75
N THR A 193 14.35 -3.67 -2.44
CA THR A 193 15.59 -4.48 -2.51
C THR A 193 16.79 -3.81 -1.81
N ALA A 194 16.54 -3.22 -0.64
CA ALA A 194 17.53 -2.45 0.12
C ALA A 194 18.79 -3.25 0.48
N GLN A 195 18.69 -4.60 0.57
CA GLN A 195 19.83 -5.47 0.79
C GLN A 195 20.87 -5.44 -0.35
N ALA A 196 20.49 -4.99 -1.54
CA ALA A 196 21.40 -4.84 -2.67
C ALA A 196 22.19 -3.51 -2.65
N VAL A 197 21.75 -2.56 -1.81
CA VAL A 197 22.45 -1.30 -1.61
C VAL A 197 23.62 -1.50 -0.67
N ASN A 198 24.78 -0.88 -0.98
CA ASN A 198 25.90 -0.88 -0.05
C ASN A 198 25.46 -0.31 1.30
N ILE A 199 25.79 -1.01 2.39
CA ILE A 199 25.31 -0.63 3.74
C ILE A 199 25.75 0.79 4.14
N SER A 200 26.96 1.23 3.80
CA SER A 200 27.40 2.59 4.12
C SER A 200 26.57 3.66 3.40
N THR A 201 26.19 3.41 2.15
CA THR A 201 25.26 4.27 1.41
C THR A 201 23.87 4.28 2.06
N LEU A 202 23.35 3.12 2.42
CA LEU A 202 22.04 3.02 3.06
C LEU A 202 22.00 3.77 4.41
N LEU A 203 23.05 3.61 5.22
CA LEU A 203 23.18 4.33 6.50
C LEU A 203 23.30 5.85 6.29
N ALA A 204 24.01 6.30 5.26
CA ALA A 204 24.08 7.72 4.90
C ALA A 204 22.70 8.28 4.55
N LEU A 205 21.90 7.54 3.76
CA LEU A 205 20.50 7.92 3.44
C LEU A 205 19.61 7.99 4.69
N ILE A 206 19.68 6.98 5.56
CA ILE A 206 18.92 6.96 6.82
C ILE A 206 19.30 8.14 7.70
N ASN A 207 20.59 8.43 7.81
CA ASN A 207 21.08 9.56 8.60
C ASN A 207 20.70 10.93 7.98
N SER A 208 20.67 11.05 6.65
CA SER A 208 20.18 12.25 5.97
C SER A 208 18.67 12.47 6.17
N ALA A 209 17.90 11.39 6.25
CA ALA A 209 16.45 11.50 6.48
C ALA A 209 16.12 12.05 7.86
N LYS A 210 16.82 11.57 8.91
CA LYS A 210 16.57 11.93 10.33
C LYS A 210 15.07 11.97 10.62
N ASP A 211 14.62 13.00 11.36
CA ASP A 211 13.22 13.18 11.77
C ASP A 211 12.41 14.08 10.82
N THR A 212 13.07 14.70 9.85
CA THR A 212 12.48 15.75 9.00
C THR A 212 12.01 15.26 7.64
N LYS A 213 12.59 14.18 7.12
CA LYS A 213 12.30 13.63 5.79
C LYS A 213 11.71 12.23 5.90
N LYS A 214 10.86 11.87 4.94
CA LYS A 214 10.27 10.53 4.87
C LYS A 214 11.14 9.65 4.00
N PHE A 215 11.76 8.64 4.60
CA PHE A 215 12.55 7.63 3.91
C PHE A 215 12.07 6.22 4.28
N SER A 216 12.03 5.31 3.32
CA SER A 216 11.77 3.90 3.61
C SER A 216 12.72 2.97 2.87
N ALA A 217 13.11 1.89 3.54
CA ALA A 217 13.93 0.84 2.97
C ALA A 217 13.25 -0.52 3.16
N ASP A 218 13.01 -1.23 2.05
CA ASP A 218 12.39 -2.54 2.03
C ASP A 218 13.42 -3.63 1.68
N PHE A 219 13.58 -4.58 2.58
CA PHE A 219 14.51 -5.69 2.47
C PHE A 219 13.78 -6.98 2.08
N ASN A 220 14.45 -7.81 1.29
CA ASN A 220 13.99 -9.17 1.03
C ASN A 220 14.64 -10.14 2.04
N GLY A 221 13.81 -10.78 2.85
CA GLY A 221 14.28 -11.69 3.92
C GLY A 221 15.07 -12.90 3.41
N ALA A 222 14.83 -13.36 2.17
CA ALA A 222 15.56 -14.47 1.58
C ALA A 222 17.01 -14.13 1.21
N GLN A 223 17.33 -12.85 1.04
CA GLN A 223 18.65 -12.35 0.62
C GLN A 223 19.31 -11.48 1.71
N LEU A 224 18.74 -11.49 2.89
CA LEU A 224 19.12 -10.59 3.98
C LEU A 224 20.39 -11.07 4.68
N THR A 225 21.37 -10.17 4.84
CA THR A 225 22.44 -10.35 5.81
C THR A 225 22.01 -9.72 7.14
N ALA A 226 22.25 -10.44 8.23
CA ALA A 226 21.82 -10.05 9.58
C ALA A 226 22.26 -8.64 9.97
N ASP A 227 23.53 -8.34 9.73
CA ASP A 227 24.16 -7.10 10.20
C ASP A 227 23.58 -5.86 9.52
N ASN A 228 23.25 -5.94 8.23
CA ASN A 228 22.74 -4.80 7.48
C ASN A 228 21.37 -4.34 7.99
N LEU A 229 20.46 -5.28 8.28
CA LEU A 229 19.14 -4.95 8.81
C LEU A 229 19.21 -4.36 10.22
N GLN A 230 20.07 -4.93 11.09
CA GLN A 230 20.27 -4.40 12.45
C GLN A 230 20.86 -3.00 12.44
N GLN A 231 21.86 -2.75 11.57
CA GLN A 231 22.45 -1.43 11.40
C GLN A 231 21.41 -0.41 10.90
N ALA A 232 20.63 -0.80 9.88
CA ALA A 232 19.59 0.06 9.31
C ALA A 232 18.52 0.44 10.36
N ILE A 233 17.99 -0.52 11.12
CA ILE A 233 16.98 -0.22 12.15
C ILE A 233 17.57 0.56 13.33
N SER A 234 18.84 0.29 13.69
CA SER A 234 19.50 1.04 14.75
C SER A 234 19.67 2.52 14.40
N ALA A 235 20.02 2.81 13.14
CA ALA A 235 20.16 4.18 12.62
C ALA A 235 18.81 4.87 12.35
N ALA A 236 17.72 4.13 12.19
CA ALA A 236 16.42 4.67 11.84
C ALA A 236 15.90 5.64 12.90
N ALA A 237 15.38 6.80 12.44
CA ALA A 237 14.73 7.83 13.22
C ALA A 237 13.22 7.88 12.90
N ALA A 238 12.46 8.79 13.48
CA ALA A 238 11.00 8.86 13.33
C ALA A 238 10.52 9.03 11.88
N GLY A 239 11.33 9.67 11.01
CA GLY A 239 11.07 9.83 9.59
C GLY A 239 11.35 8.60 8.74
N THR A 240 12.04 7.58 9.30
CA THR A 240 12.46 6.38 8.56
C THR A 240 11.56 5.20 8.88
N SER A 241 11.18 4.43 7.85
CA SER A 241 10.48 3.16 7.96
C SER A 241 11.34 2.05 7.37
N ILE A 242 11.52 0.95 8.09
CA ILE A 242 12.24 -0.24 7.64
C ILE A 242 11.24 -1.38 7.51
N SER A 243 11.27 -2.10 6.40
CA SER A 243 10.41 -3.26 6.17
C SER A 243 11.19 -4.48 5.69
N VAL A 244 10.66 -5.65 5.98
CA VAL A 244 11.18 -6.94 5.50
C VAL A 244 10.02 -7.70 4.86
N ASN A 245 10.07 -7.91 3.55
CA ASN A 245 9.20 -8.86 2.88
C ASN A 245 9.81 -10.27 2.90
N THR A 246 9.00 -11.30 2.63
CA THR A 246 9.45 -12.70 2.78
C THR A 246 10.14 -12.99 4.14
N ALA A 247 9.60 -12.40 5.21
CA ALA A 247 10.20 -12.45 6.55
C ALA A 247 10.38 -13.90 7.10
N GLN A 248 9.58 -14.88 6.60
CA GLN A 248 9.73 -16.28 6.95
C GLN A 248 11.07 -16.88 6.48
N ALA A 249 11.72 -16.28 5.48
CA ALA A 249 13.03 -16.73 5.00
C ALA A 249 14.20 -16.14 5.80
N ALA A 250 13.94 -15.09 6.59
CA ALA A 250 14.94 -14.52 7.49
C ALA A 250 15.16 -15.42 8.71
N ASN A 251 16.38 -15.38 9.27
CA ASN A 251 16.65 -16.03 10.55
C ASN A 251 15.79 -15.38 11.66
N ILE A 252 14.97 -16.18 12.35
CA ILE A 252 14.05 -15.68 13.37
C ILE A 252 14.76 -14.93 14.50
N SER A 253 15.93 -15.36 14.92
CA SER A 253 16.68 -14.69 16.00
C SER A 253 17.05 -13.25 15.60
N ILE A 254 17.44 -13.06 14.34
CA ILE A 254 17.77 -11.74 13.78
C ILE A 254 16.50 -10.88 13.71
N LEU A 255 15.41 -11.44 13.20
CA LEU A 255 14.13 -10.71 13.11
C LEU A 255 13.65 -10.26 14.48
N LEU A 256 13.75 -11.11 15.51
CA LEU A 256 13.38 -10.76 16.88
C LEU A 256 14.30 -9.67 17.45
N GLN A 257 15.61 -9.73 17.20
CA GLN A 257 16.53 -8.66 17.61
C GLN A 257 16.16 -7.32 16.97
N VAL A 258 15.84 -7.31 15.67
CA VAL A 258 15.40 -6.10 14.95
C VAL A 258 14.09 -5.55 15.50
N ILE A 259 13.11 -6.42 15.77
CA ILE A 259 11.84 -6.04 16.39
C ILE A 259 12.06 -5.41 17.77
N ASN A 260 12.95 -6.00 18.58
CA ASN A 260 13.29 -5.47 19.89
C ASN A 260 14.01 -4.10 19.80
N ILE A 261 14.92 -3.91 18.84
CA ILE A 261 15.58 -2.63 18.58
C ILE A 261 14.54 -1.58 18.13
N ALA A 262 13.58 -1.96 17.29
CA ALA A 262 12.51 -1.07 16.86
C ALA A 262 11.65 -0.62 18.04
N GLY A 263 11.31 -1.54 18.93
CA GLY A 263 10.50 -1.27 20.12
C GLY A 263 9.21 -0.53 19.79
N ASN A 264 8.93 0.53 20.56
CA ASN A 264 7.77 1.42 20.35
C ASN A 264 8.14 2.75 19.65
N THR A 265 9.40 2.94 19.30
CA THR A 265 9.90 4.23 18.80
C THR A 265 10.16 4.27 17.31
N LYS A 266 10.52 3.13 16.71
CA LYS A 266 10.90 3.04 15.30
C LYS A 266 9.84 2.31 14.50
N LYS A 267 9.62 2.76 13.26
CA LYS A 267 8.68 2.11 12.35
C LYS A 267 9.33 0.90 11.70
N PHE A 268 8.79 -0.27 11.99
CA PHE A 268 9.22 -1.54 11.41
C PHE A 268 8.03 -2.34 10.90
N SER A 269 8.19 -3.04 9.79
CA SER A 269 7.20 -4.00 9.31
C SER A 269 7.84 -5.29 8.80
N ALA A 270 7.18 -6.42 9.08
CA ALA A 270 7.59 -7.72 8.57
C ALA A 270 6.41 -8.42 7.91
N ASN A 271 6.59 -8.81 6.64
CA ASN A 271 5.59 -9.48 5.85
C ASN A 271 5.98 -10.94 5.60
N PHE A 272 5.12 -11.85 6.04
CA PHE A 272 5.29 -13.30 5.93
C PHE A 272 4.43 -13.86 4.78
N ASN A 273 4.86 -14.96 4.19
CA ASN A 273 4.06 -15.71 3.23
C ASN A 273 3.46 -16.95 3.92
N GLY A 274 2.14 -17.04 3.99
CA GLY A 274 1.43 -18.12 4.66
C GLY A 274 1.66 -19.50 4.05
N ALA A 275 1.95 -19.58 2.74
CA ALA A 275 2.25 -20.85 2.07
C ALA A 275 3.63 -21.44 2.47
N GLN A 276 4.54 -20.63 3.01
CA GLN A 276 5.90 -21.02 3.39
C GLN A 276 6.15 -20.86 4.89
N LEU A 277 5.09 -20.64 5.66
CA LEU A 277 5.19 -20.28 7.07
C LEU A 277 5.48 -21.48 7.95
N THR A 278 6.45 -21.34 8.83
CA THR A 278 6.51 -22.12 10.08
C THR A 278 5.77 -21.33 11.16
N SER A 279 4.70 -21.89 11.71
CA SER A 279 3.74 -21.20 12.60
C SER A 279 4.40 -20.47 13.78
N ASN A 280 5.49 -21.00 14.31
CA ASN A 280 6.16 -20.48 15.50
C ASN A 280 6.86 -19.13 15.24
N ASN A 281 7.43 -18.91 14.06
CA ASN A 281 8.22 -17.70 13.77
C ASN A 281 7.37 -16.43 13.77
N ILE A 282 6.21 -16.46 13.13
CA ILE A 282 5.32 -15.29 13.06
C ILE A 282 4.67 -15.00 14.42
N GLN A 283 4.35 -16.04 15.22
CA GLN A 283 3.83 -15.86 16.58
C GLN A 283 4.87 -15.16 17.46
N GLN A 284 6.13 -15.59 17.42
CA GLN A 284 7.23 -14.95 18.15
C GLN A 284 7.42 -13.49 17.71
N ALA A 285 7.43 -13.22 16.39
CA ALA A 285 7.53 -11.88 15.86
C ALA A 285 6.38 -10.98 16.33
N LEU A 286 5.14 -11.47 16.29
CA LEU A 286 3.97 -10.71 16.72
C LEU A 286 3.96 -10.48 18.25
N ARG A 287 4.38 -11.45 19.07
CA ARG A 287 4.52 -11.29 20.52
C ARG A 287 5.56 -10.22 20.87
N ALA A 288 6.68 -10.17 20.15
CA ALA A 288 7.75 -9.19 20.34
C ALA A 288 7.40 -7.80 19.78
N ALA A 289 6.44 -7.70 18.85
CA ALA A 289 6.09 -6.46 18.17
C ALA A 289 5.67 -5.35 19.14
N GLY A 290 6.25 -4.16 18.96
CA GLY A 290 5.83 -2.92 19.65
C GLY A 290 4.70 -2.20 18.91
N SER A 291 4.26 -1.07 19.42
CA SER A 291 3.14 -0.29 18.87
C SER A 291 3.40 0.25 17.44
N ASN A 292 4.65 0.47 17.08
CA ASN A 292 5.07 0.94 15.77
C ASN A 292 5.57 -0.19 14.84
N THR A 293 5.40 -1.45 15.27
CA THR A 293 5.74 -2.63 14.46
C THR A 293 4.47 -3.22 13.88
N SER A 294 4.43 -3.39 12.56
CA SER A 294 3.34 -4.06 11.83
C SER A 294 3.78 -5.43 11.35
N ILE A 295 3.02 -6.47 11.66
CA ILE A 295 3.22 -7.82 11.15
C ILE A 295 2.10 -8.12 10.15
N SER A 296 2.45 -8.63 8.98
CA SER A 296 1.48 -9.00 7.95
C SER A 296 1.76 -10.40 7.39
N MET A 297 0.72 -11.01 6.86
CA MET A 297 0.80 -12.32 6.21
C MET A 297 0.09 -12.26 4.85
N ASN A 298 0.81 -12.52 3.79
CA ASN A 298 0.25 -12.78 2.46
C ASN A 298 -0.14 -14.25 2.32
N SER A 299 -1.03 -14.57 1.39
CA SER A 299 -1.50 -15.94 1.16
C SER A 299 -1.99 -16.61 2.45
N ALA A 300 -2.70 -15.86 3.29
CA ALA A 300 -3.12 -16.32 4.60
C ALA A 300 -4.04 -17.57 4.53
N GLN A 301 -4.77 -17.78 3.40
CA GLN A 301 -5.56 -18.97 3.16
C GLN A 301 -4.75 -20.28 3.13
N SER A 302 -3.44 -20.18 2.87
CA SER A 302 -2.53 -21.34 2.87
C SER A 302 -1.96 -21.66 4.25
N ALA A 303 -2.12 -20.79 5.23
CA ALA A 303 -1.70 -21.03 6.59
C ALA A 303 -2.71 -21.88 7.35
N ASN A 304 -2.26 -22.58 8.41
CA ASN A 304 -3.15 -23.34 9.27
C ASN A 304 -4.14 -22.42 10.00
N GLN A 305 -5.43 -22.78 9.99
CA GLN A 305 -6.50 -22.00 10.62
C GLN A 305 -6.25 -21.73 12.12
N SER A 306 -5.78 -22.74 12.87
CA SER A 306 -5.49 -22.55 14.30
C SER A 306 -4.39 -21.52 14.52
N THR A 307 -3.34 -21.52 13.69
CA THR A 307 -2.27 -20.51 13.74
C THR A 307 -2.82 -19.11 13.51
N LEU A 308 -3.71 -18.92 12.53
CA LEU A 308 -4.31 -17.62 12.25
C LEU A 308 -5.17 -17.11 13.41
N LEU A 309 -5.96 -17.98 14.03
CA LEU A 309 -6.77 -17.63 15.21
C LEU A 309 -5.89 -17.23 16.40
N GLU A 310 -4.80 -17.96 16.65
CA GLU A 310 -3.82 -17.59 17.69
C GLU A 310 -3.13 -16.26 17.42
N LEU A 311 -2.80 -15.96 16.15
CA LEU A 311 -2.22 -14.66 15.78
C LEU A 311 -3.20 -13.50 16.06
N LEU A 312 -4.48 -13.71 15.79
CA LEU A 312 -5.51 -12.71 16.12
C LEU A 312 -5.66 -12.52 17.63
N ASP A 313 -5.57 -13.58 18.41
CA ASP A 313 -5.59 -13.50 19.88
C ASP A 313 -4.37 -12.74 20.42
N ILE A 314 -3.17 -12.99 19.87
CA ILE A 314 -1.95 -12.25 20.22
C ILE A 314 -2.08 -10.78 19.81
N ALA A 315 -2.61 -10.49 18.63
CA ALA A 315 -2.79 -9.13 18.16
C ALA A 315 -3.78 -8.33 19.01
N SER A 316 -4.90 -8.96 19.36
CA SER A 316 -5.98 -8.39 20.18
C SER A 316 -6.25 -6.89 19.90
N SER A 317 -6.03 -6.00 20.88
CA SER A 317 -6.29 -4.57 20.75
C SER A 317 -5.03 -3.69 20.62
N SER A 318 -3.83 -4.26 20.79
CA SER A 318 -2.61 -3.46 20.92
C SER A 318 -1.56 -3.64 19.84
N LYS A 319 -1.59 -4.75 19.09
CA LYS A 319 -0.58 -5.08 18.08
C LYS A 319 -1.17 -5.04 16.67
N GLN A 320 -0.44 -4.45 15.74
CA GLN A 320 -0.88 -4.34 14.34
C GLN A 320 -0.63 -5.65 13.61
N PHE A 321 -1.69 -6.31 13.18
CA PHE A 321 -1.64 -7.53 12.37
C PHE A 321 -2.53 -7.40 11.13
N GLN A 322 -2.02 -7.81 9.98
CA GLN A 322 -2.77 -7.86 8.73
C GLN A 322 -2.69 -9.24 8.11
N ALA A 323 -3.83 -9.81 7.75
CA ALA A 323 -3.93 -11.06 6.99
C ALA A 323 -4.52 -10.79 5.61
N ASN A 324 -3.79 -11.19 4.56
CA ASN A 324 -4.18 -11.03 3.16
C ASN A 324 -4.60 -12.38 2.58
N TYR A 325 -5.83 -12.48 2.12
CA TYR A 325 -6.46 -13.65 1.54
C TYR A 325 -6.74 -13.45 0.05
N ASN A 326 -6.78 -14.55 -0.70
CA ASN A 326 -7.43 -14.61 -2.01
C ASN A 326 -8.82 -15.24 -1.83
N GLY A 327 -9.89 -14.52 -2.22
CA GLY A 327 -11.27 -14.96 -2.02
C GLY A 327 -11.60 -16.23 -2.78
N GLY A 328 -11.14 -16.35 -4.04
CA GLY A 328 -11.37 -17.54 -4.85
C GLY A 328 -10.67 -18.82 -4.35
N MET A 329 -9.67 -18.67 -3.49
CA MET A 329 -8.91 -19.79 -2.89
C MET A 329 -9.24 -20.02 -1.41
N SER A 330 -10.12 -19.21 -0.85
CA SER A 330 -10.39 -19.20 0.59
C SER A 330 -11.64 -20.03 0.93
N ASN A 331 -11.58 -20.76 2.06
CA ASN A 331 -12.77 -21.37 2.64
C ASN A 331 -13.62 -20.30 3.34
N PRO A 332 -14.89 -20.09 2.95
CA PRO A 332 -15.75 -19.05 3.53
C PRO A 332 -15.96 -19.17 5.03
N SER A 333 -16.10 -20.41 5.56
CA SER A 333 -16.30 -20.63 6.99
C SER A 333 -15.06 -20.25 7.80
N ASN A 334 -13.87 -20.50 7.27
CA ASN A 334 -12.60 -20.08 7.88
C ASN A 334 -12.49 -18.56 7.91
N LEU A 335 -12.80 -17.89 6.80
CA LEU A 335 -12.82 -16.42 6.74
C LEU A 335 -13.79 -15.81 7.75
N GLN A 336 -14.98 -16.38 7.90
CA GLN A 336 -15.94 -15.90 8.87
C GLN A 336 -15.41 -15.99 10.31
N GLN A 337 -14.76 -17.10 10.67
CA GLN A 337 -14.13 -17.25 12.00
C GLN A 337 -13.04 -16.20 12.21
N ILE A 338 -12.19 -15.96 11.20
CA ILE A 338 -11.11 -14.95 11.23
C ILE A 338 -11.68 -13.55 11.43
N VAL A 339 -12.68 -13.17 10.63
CA VAL A 339 -13.30 -11.84 10.69
C VAL A 339 -14.00 -11.62 12.03
N SER A 340 -14.73 -12.63 12.52
CA SER A 340 -15.42 -12.57 13.82
C SER A 340 -14.45 -12.46 15.02
N ARG A 341 -13.25 -13.06 14.91
CA ARG A 341 -12.22 -13.06 15.97
C ARG A 341 -11.33 -11.82 15.94
N ALA A 342 -11.25 -11.13 14.80
CA ALA A 342 -10.32 -10.05 14.59
C ALA A 342 -10.61 -8.84 15.49
N GLY A 343 -9.64 -8.44 16.30
CA GLY A 343 -9.70 -7.27 17.20
C GLY A 343 -9.52 -5.94 16.46
N ALA A 344 -9.63 -4.82 17.19
CA ALA A 344 -9.62 -3.46 16.63
C ALA A 344 -8.35 -3.15 15.81
N SER A 345 -7.20 -3.70 16.19
CA SER A 345 -5.89 -3.48 15.53
C SER A 345 -5.63 -4.43 14.34
N ALA A 346 -6.53 -5.36 14.06
CA ALA A 346 -6.38 -6.29 12.94
C ALA A 346 -6.99 -5.73 11.66
N THR A 347 -6.33 -6.04 10.52
CA THR A 347 -6.85 -5.81 9.18
C THR A 347 -6.97 -7.15 8.46
N VAL A 348 -8.12 -7.42 7.87
CA VAL A 348 -8.35 -8.56 6.96
C VAL A 348 -8.56 -7.99 5.56
N PHE A 349 -7.68 -8.36 4.63
CA PHE A 349 -7.76 -7.97 3.23
C PHE A 349 -8.09 -9.23 2.40
N ILE A 350 -9.09 -9.14 1.54
CA ILE A 350 -9.51 -10.23 0.66
C ILE A 350 -9.45 -9.71 -0.77
N SER A 351 -8.43 -10.14 -1.53
CA SER A 351 -8.40 -9.96 -2.99
C SER A 351 -9.32 -10.94 -3.67
N ASP A 352 -9.66 -10.68 -4.91
CA ASP A 352 -10.57 -11.53 -5.70
C ASP A 352 -11.85 -11.90 -4.92
N ALA A 353 -12.44 -10.90 -4.24
CA ALA A 353 -13.61 -11.10 -3.41
C ALA A 353 -14.80 -11.67 -4.20
N GLN A 354 -14.86 -11.44 -5.54
CA GLN A 354 -15.86 -12.03 -6.44
C GLN A 354 -15.80 -13.55 -6.50
N GLY A 355 -14.70 -14.17 -6.08
CA GLY A 355 -14.58 -15.63 -5.95
C GLY A 355 -15.38 -16.22 -4.79
N LEU A 356 -15.88 -15.36 -3.88
CA LEU A 356 -16.75 -15.79 -2.78
C LEU A 356 -18.24 -15.66 -3.16
N PRO A 357 -19.11 -16.58 -2.71
CA PRO A 357 -20.55 -16.40 -2.82
C PRO A 357 -21.01 -15.11 -2.13
N ILE A 358 -21.98 -14.39 -2.71
CA ILE A 358 -22.44 -13.10 -2.16
C ILE A 358 -22.94 -13.23 -0.72
N ALA A 359 -23.65 -14.30 -0.37
CA ALA A 359 -24.11 -14.56 1.00
C ALA A 359 -22.96 -14.59 2.01
N ASN A 360 -21.82 -15.16 1.65
CA ASN A 360 -20.63 -15.17 2.50
C ASN A 360 -20.01 -13.77 2.63
N ILE A 361 -19.92 -13.01 1.53
CA ILE A 361 -19.47 -11.63 1.54
C ILE A 361 -20.31 -10.78 2.50
N LEU A 362 -21.64 -10.89 2.42
CA LEU A 362 -22.55 -10.14 3.30
C LEU A 362 -22.40 -10.55 4.78
N THR A 363 -22.18 -11.85 5.04
CA THR A 363 -21.88 -12.32 6.39
C THR A 363 -20.58 -11.76 6.94
N LEU A 364 -19.50 -11.69 6.12
CA LEU A 364 -18.23 -11.07 6.51
C LEU A 364 -18.39 -9.58 6.82
N ILE A 365 -19.14 -8.84 5.99
CA ILE A 365 -19.44 -7.43 6.22
C ILE A 365 -20.19 -7.22 7.53
N SER A 366 -21.22 -8.04 7.78
CA SER A 366 -21.98 -8.01 9.04
C SER A 366 -21.11 -8.28 10.26
N SER A 367 -20.17 -9.23 10.14
CA SER A 367 -19.23 -9.58 11.23
C SER A 367 -18.19 -8.49 11.50
N ALA A 368 -17.90 -7.67 10.50
CA ALA A 368 -16.93 -6.56 10.62
C ALA A 368 -17.53 -5.31 11.31
N GLY A 369 -18.84 -5.16 11.33
CA GLY A 369 -19.57 -4.04 11.94
C GLY A 369 -19.68 -2.83 11.04
#